data_19c847e3851cf44eb5976facba2e35d5
#
_entry.id   19c847e3851cf44eb5976facba2e35d5
#
_cell.length_a   1.000
_cell.length_b   1.000
_cell.length_c   1.000
_cell.angle_alpha   90.00
_cell.angle_beta   90.00
_cell.angle_gamma   90.00
#
_symmetry.space_group_name_H-M   'P 1'
#
loop_
_entity.id
_entity.type
_entity.pdbx_description
1 polymer ?
#
loop_
_entity_poly.entity_id
_entity_poly.type
_entity_poly.pdbx_seq_one_letter_code
_entity_poly.pdbx_strand_id
1 'polypeptide(L)'
;RRKKLTDRNDDYANMYDLIRWRADRGVKGRDNRPDPDLLLVDGGEGQLGAAVDALEATGWDVPAVALAKERELVITPDRVFDWPSDAGHLHVCQRVRDEAHRFAVQYHQTLRDEVSTALDGIPGVGPQTRSRLLGRFGSVENVRNASIEDLLDVDGVGQKTASTISDRL
;
A
#
# COMPACT_ATOMS: atom_id res chain seq x y z
N ARG A 1 -6.43 -2.90 -8.67
CA ARG A 1 -6.98 -3.77 -7.61
C ARG A 1 -6.08 -3.68 -6.39
N ARG A 2 -6.67 -3.79 -5.20
CA ARG A 2 -5.98 -3.62 -3.91
C ARG A 2 -5.83 -4.99 -3.28
N LYS A 3 -4.67 -5.25 -2.67
CA LYS A 3 -4.48 -6.37 -1.76
C LYS A 3 -4.21 -5.78 -0.38
N LYS A 4 -4.98 -6.18 0.63
CA LYS A 4 -4.65 -5.88 2.01
C LYS A 4 -3.52 -6.83 2.41
N LEU A 5 -2.37 -6.29 2.75
CA LEU A 5 -1.25 -7.05 3.29
C LEU A 5 -1.52 -7.31 4.78
N THR A 6 -0.92 -8.37 5.31
CA THR A 6 -0.99 -8.69 6.73
C THR A 6 -0.23 -7.63 7.53
N ASP A 7 -0.69 -7.33 8.73
CA ASP A 7 -0.11 -6.35 9.67
C ASP A 7 1.24 -6.85 10.26
N ARG A 8 2.14 -7.31 9.39
CA ARG A 8 3.50 -7.69 9.76
C ARG A 8 4.41 -6.51 9.46
N ASN A 9 5.22 -6.15 10.44
CA ASN A 9 6.29 -5.16 10.27
C ASN A 9 7.51 -5.81 9.57
N ASP A 10 7.26 -6.51 8.45
CA ASP A 10 8.23 -7.25 7.65
C ASP A 10 8.04 -6.89 6.17
N ASP A 11 8.83 -5.93 5.73
CA ASP A 11 8.73 -5.37 4.37
C ASP A 11 9.08 -6.42 3.29
N TYR A 12 9.96 -7.36 3.58
CA TYR A 12 10.33 -8.43 2.64
C TYR A 12 9.19 -9.44 2.46
N ALA A 13 8.59 -9.88 3.56
CA ALA A 13 7.43 -10.77 3.51
C ALA A 13 6.23 -10.10 2.83
N ASN A 14 6.01 -8.81 3.08
CA ASN A 14 4.98 -8.03 2.41
C ASN A 14 5.23 -7.90 0.91
N MET A 15 6.47 -7.67 0.49
CA MET A 15 6.89 -7.63 -0.92
C MET A 15 6.65 -8.97 -1.59
N TYR A 16 7.15 -10.06 -1.00
CA TYR A 16 6.93 -11.43 -1.49
C TYR A 16 5.44 -11.73 -1.69
N ASP A 17 4.61 -11.49 -0.69
CA ASP A 17 3.17 -11.75 -0.72
C ASP A 17 2.45 -10.93 -1.78
N LEU A 18 2.85 -9.67 -1.98
CA LEU A 18 2.29 -8.78 -2.99
C LEU A 18 2.61 -9.27 -4.41
N ILE A 19 3.88 -9.56 -4.68
CA ILE A 19 4.35 -10.03 -5.99
C ILE A 19 3.71 -11.40 -6.30
N ARG A 20 3.76 -12.33 -5.36
CA ARG A 20 3.13 -13.64 -5.50
C ARG A 20 1.64 -13.54 -5.83
N TRP A 21 0.91 -12.69 -5.12
CA TRP A 21 -0.51 -12.47 -5.39
C TRP A 21 -0.76 -11.94 -6.80
N ARG A 22 0.09 -11.02 -7.29
CA ARG A 22 -0.03 -10.47 -8.65
C ARG A 22 0.33 -11.52 -9.70
N ALA A 23 1.42 -12.25 -9.49
CA ALA A 23 1.92 -13.31 -10.36
C ALA A 23 0.91 -14.47 -10.50
N ASP A 24 0.37 -14.96 -9.40
CA ASP A 24 -0.70 -15.96 -9.38
C ASP A 24 -1.91 -15.57 -10.25
N ARG A 25 -2.22 -14.29 -10.32
CA ARG A 25 -3.34 -13.80 -11.14
C ARG A 25 -2.99 -13.71 -12.61
N GLY A 26 -1.75 -13.37 -12.94
CA GLY A 26 -1.23 -13.36 -14.31
C GLY A 26 -1.21 -14.79 -14.88
N VAL A 27 -0.47 -15.66 -14.22
CA VAL A 27 -0.30 -17.07 -14.64
C VAL A 27 -1.64 -17.82 -14.76
N LYS A 28 -2.61 -17.56 -13.86
CA LYS A 28 -3.94 -18.19 -13.90
C LYS A 28 -4.94 -17.50 -14.82
N GLY A 29 -4.53 -16.50 -15.61
CA GLY A 29 -5.42 -15.75 -16.51
C GLY A 29 -6.57 -15.02 -15.79
N ARG A 30 -6.42 -14.72 -14.49
CA ARG A 30 -7.44 -14.05 -13.67
C ARG A 30 -7.35 -12.54 -13.70
N ASP A 31 -6.39 -12.00 -14.41
CA ASP A 31 -6.20 -10.57 -14.62
C ASP A 31 -6.29 -10.27 -16.12
N ASN A 32 -7.18 -9.34 -16.49
CA ASN A 32 -7.36 -8.93 -17.90
C ASN A 32 -6.26 -7.96 -18.36
N ARG A 33 -5.29 -7.67 -17.52
CA ARG A 33 -4.14 -6.83 -17.87
C ARG A 33 -3.03 -7.69 -18.45
N PRO A 34 -2.30 -7.19 -19.47
CA PRO A 34 -1.13 -7.89 -19.97
C PRO A 34 -0.09 -8.05 -18.86
N ASP A 35 0.76 -9.05 -19.00
CA ASP A 35 1.92 -9.17 -18.12
C ASP A 35 2.87 -7.99 -18.38
N PRO A 36 3.54 -7.49 -17.34
CA PRO A 36 4.51 -6.41 -17.51
C PRO A 36 5.79 -6.95 -18.17
N ASP A 37 6.44 -6.11 -18.96
CA ASP A 37 7.74 -6.43 -19.55
C ASP A 37 8.87 -6.38 -18.53
N LEU A 38 8.67 -5.68 -17.41
CA LEU A 38 9.66 -5.50 -16.35
C LEU A 38 8.97 -5.19 -15.03
N LEU A 39 9.45 -5.77 -13.94
CA LEU A 39 9.12 -5.42 -12.56
C LEU A 39 10.23 -4.53 -11.98
N LEU A 40 9.91 -3.28 -11.66
CA LEU A 40 10.82 -2.37 -10.95
C LEU A 40 10.43 -2.30 -9.47
N VAL A 41 11.37 -2.66 -8.60
CA VAL A 41 11.25 -2.63 -7.15
C VAL A 41 11.94 -1.37 -6.61
N ASP A 42 11.25 -0.55 -5.82
CA ASP A 42 11.84 0.58 -5.09
C ASP A 42 12.50 0.05 -3.81
N GLY A 43 13.79 -0.24 -3.88
CA GLY A 43 14.52 -0.80 -2.75
C GLY A 43 15.87 -1.38 -3.13
N GLY A 44 16.49 -2.12 -2.21
CA GLY A 44 17.79 -2.76 -2.38
C GLY A 44 17.70 -4.26 -2.71
N GLU A 45 18.84 -4.95 -2.54
CA GLU A 45 18.99 -6.39 -2.83
C GLU A 45 17.97 -7.26 -2.08
N GLY A 46 17.65 -6.93 -0.83
CA GLY A 46 16.70 -7.72 -0.02
C GLY A 46 15.28 -7.68 -0.57
N GLN A 47 14.80 -6.50 -1.00
CA GLN A 47 13.51 -6.37 -1.64
C GLN A 47 13.47 -7.04 -3.01
N LEU A 48 14.56 -6.94 -3.78
CA LEU A 48 14.70 -7.65 -5.06
C LEU A 48 14.67 -9.17 -4.85
N GLY A 49 15.42 -9.68 -3.87
CA GLY A 49 15.41 -11.11 -3.53
C GLY A 49 14.02 -11.63 -3.23
N ALA A 50 13.27 -10.93 -2.36
CA ALA A 50 11.89 -11.30 -2.04
C ALA A 50 10.95 -11.28 -3.27
N ALA A 51 11.19 -10.34 -4.22
CA ALA A 51 10.43 -10.30 -5.47
C ALA A 51 10.77 -11.47 -6.39
N VAL A 52 12.06 -11.78 -6.56
CA VAL A 52 12.54 -12.90 -7.37
C VAL A 52 12.03 -14.24 -6.82
N ASP A 53 12.14 -14.47 -5.52
CA ASP A 53 11.60 -15.66 -4.85
C ASP A 53 10.11 -15.86 -5.14
N ALA A 54 9.34 -14.77 -5.14
CA ALA A 54 7.91 -14.82 -5.45
C ALA A 54 7.64 -15.14 -6.93
N LEU A 55 8.45 -14.61 -7.86
CA LEU A 55 8.36 -14.90 -9.29
C LEU A 55 8.68 -16.37 -9.56
N GLU A 56 9.77 -16.89 -9.00
CA GLU A 56 10.17 -18.29 -9.11
C GLU A 56 9.10 -19.24 -8.53
N ALA A 57 8.59 -18.94 -7.33
CA ALA A 57 7.56 -19.74 -6.67
C ALA A 57 6.24 -19.83 -7.46
N THR A 58 5.99 -18.89 -8.36
CA THR A 58 4.78 -18.84 -9.18
C THR A 58 4.99 -19.26 -10.63
N GLY A 59 6.24 -19.36 -11.07
CA GLY A 59 6.60 -19.60 -12.47
C GLY A 59 6.21 -18.42 -13.39
N TRP A 60 6.13 -17.19 -12.84
CA TRP A 60 5.83 -16.02 -13.65
C TRP A 60 7.10 -15.44 -14.26
N ASP A 61 7.26 -15.63 -15.57
CA ASP A 61 8.45 -15.23 -16.33
C ASP A 61 8.42 -13.72 -16.64
N VAL A 62 8.76 -12.92 -15.62
CA VAL A 62 8.89 -11.46 -15.73
C VAL A 62 10.23 -11.05 -15.12
N PRO A 63 11.10 -10.34 -15.87
CA PRO A 63 12.36 -9.86 -15.34
C PRO A 63 12.11 -8.84 -14.21
N ALA A 64 12.94 -8.88 -13.17
CA ALA A 64 12.87 -7.97 -12.03
C ALA A 64 14.19 -7.24 -11.82
N VAL A 65 14.09 -5.95 -11.49
CA VAL A 65 15.23 -5.12 -11.09
C VAL A 65 14.84 -4.26 -9.88
N ALA A 66 15.82 -3.84 -9.09
CA ALA A 66 15.58 -2.87 -8.02
C ALA A 66 16.32 -1.56 -8.30
N LEU A 67 15.77 -0.47 -7.77
CA LEU A 67 16.41 0.84 -7.74
C LEU A 67 16.66 1.22 -6.27
N ALA A 68 17.93 1.18 -5.86
CA ALA A 68 18.33 1.49 -4.49
C ALA A 68 18.44 3.01 -4.29
N LYS A 69 17.89 3.51 -3.17
CA LYS A 69 17.66 4.96 -2.92
C LYS A 69 18.93 5.78 -2.73
N GLU A 70 19.92 5.25 -1.99
CA GLU A 70 21.05 6.10 -1.55
C GLU A 70 22.01 6.50 -2.68
N ARG A 71 22.22 5.62 -3.65
CA ARG A 71 23.16 5.82 -4.77
C ARG A 71 22.50 5.66 -6.14
N GLU A 72 21.19 5.52 -6.19
CA GLU A 72 20.44 5.29 -7.43
C GLU A 72 20.97 4.07 -8.23
N LEU A 73 21.45 3.05 -7.49
CA LEU A 73 21.99 1.84 -8.11
C LEU A 73 20.86 1.02 -8.70
N VAL A 74 21.03 0.55 -9.92
CA VAL A 74 20.11 -0.43 -10.52
C VAL A 74 20.68 -1.83 -10.27
N ILE A 75 19.91 -2.65 -9.56
CA ILE A 75 20.30 -3.98 -9.12
C ILE A 75 19.47 -5.00 -9.88
N THR A 76 20.15 -5.94 -10.52
CA THR A 76 19.55 -7.15 -11.10
C THR A 76 19.96 -8.37 -10.27
N PRO A 77 19.34 -9.54 -10.46
CA PRO A 77 19.77 -10.75 -9.76
C PRO A 77 21.26 -11.10 -9.94
N ASP A 78 21.85 -10.72 -11.09
CA ASP A 78 23.20 -11.12 -11.46
C ASP A 78 24.27 -10.06 -11.18
N ARG A 79 23.89 -8.77 -11.14
CA ARG A 79 24.85 -7.66 -11.05
C ARG A 79 24.24 -6.35 -10.62
N VAL A 80 25.09 -5.42 -10.19
CA VAL A 80 24.75 -4.05 -9.83
C VAL A 80 25.30 -3.10 -10.90
N PHE A 81 24.49 -2.15 -11.31
CA PHE A 81 24.87 -1.07 -12.22
C PHE A 81 24.95 0.24 -11.45
N ASP A 82 26.09 0.89 -11.54
CA ASP A 82 26.31 2.26 -11.06
C ASP A 82 26.41 3.18 -12.30
N TRP A 83 25.26 3.62 -12.77
CA TRP A 83 25.21 4.44 -13.98
C TRP A 83 25.45 5.91 -13.65
N PRO A 84 26.06 6.69 -14.57
CA PRO A 84 26.14 8.14 -14.41
C PRO A 84 24.76 8.75 -14.18
N SER A 85 24.70 9.81 -13.38
CA SER A 85 23.44 10.49 -13.02
C SER A 85 22.69 11.09 -14.21
N ASP A 86 23.36 11.31 -15.33
CA ASP A 86 22.81 11.79 -16.59
C ASP A 86 22.42 10.68 -17.57
N ALA A 87 22.55 9.42 -17.17
CA ALA A 87 22.21 8.28 -18.02
C ALA A 87 20.69 8.21 -18.28
N GLY A 88 20.28 8.23 -19.55
CA GLY A 88 18.88 8.24 -19.93
C GLY A 88 18.07 7.05 -19.42
N HIS A 89 18.69 5.85 -19.37
CA HIS A 89 18.05 4.64 -18.83
C HIS A 89 17.86 4.70 -17.30
N LEU A 90 18.79 5.33 -16.56
CA LEU A 90 18.58 5.62 -15.15
C LEU A 90 17.38 6.56 -14.93
N HIS A 91 17.30 7.61 -15.73
CA HIS A 91 16.16 8.55 -15.67
C HIS A 91 14.81 7.85 -15.95
N VAL A 92 14.77 6.83 -16.80
CA VAL A 92 13.54 6.05 -17.00
C VAL A 92 13.15 5.31 -15.70
N CYS A 93 14.07 4.64 -15.05
CA CYS A 93 13.82 3.94 -13.78
C CYS A 93 13.34 4.93 -12.69
N GLN A 94 14.01 6.08 -12.57
CA GLN A 94 13.64 7.13 -11.62
C GLN A 94 12.22 7.65 -11.88
N ARG A 95 11.88 7.94 -13.13
CA ARG A 95 10.52 8.41 -13.49
C ARG A 95 9.45 7.39 -13.18
N VAL A 96 9.70 6.10 -13.42
CA VAL A 96 8.75 5.03 -13.08
C VAL A 96 8.56 4.94 -11.57
N ARG A 97 9.66 4.97 -10.78
CA ARG A 97 9.61 5.02 -9.31
C ARG A 97 8.81 6.22 -8.81
N ASP A 98 9.15 7.41 -9.30
CA ASP A 98 8.54 8.66 -8.85
C ASP A 98 7.04 8.70 -9.17
N GLU A 99 6.64 8.18 -10.32
CA GLU A 99 5.23 8.06 -10.70
C GLU A 99 4.49 7.06 -9.80
N ALA A 100 5.10 5.90 -9.50
CA ALA A 100 4.52 4.93 -8.57
C ALA A 100 4.39 5.53 -7.16
N HIS A 101 5.39 6.26 -6.69
CA HIS A 101 5.36 6.97 -5.41
C HIS A 101 4.26 8.04 -5.39
N ARG A 102 4.17 8.86 -6.44
CA ARG A 102 3.12 9.88 -6.59
C ARG A 102 1.73 9.24 -6.52
N PHE A 103 1.53 8.13 -7.23
CA PHE A 103 0.28 7.39 -7.23
C PHE A 103 -0.07 6.86 -5.83
N ALA A 104 0.91 6.31 -5.11
CA ALA A 104 0.71 5.82 -3.75
C ALA A 104 0.33 6.94 -2.77
N VAL A 105 1.02 8.09 -2.83
CA VAL A 105 0.72 9.26 -1.99
C VAL A 105 -0.68 9.81 -2.29
N GLN A 106 -1.03 9.99 -3.57
CA GLN A 106 -2.35 10.46 -3.98
C GLN A 106 -3.46 9.50 -3.50
N TYR A 107 -3.20 8.19 -3.58
CA TYR A 107 -4.11 7.18 -3.08
C TYR A 107 -4.34 7.29 -1.57
N HIS A 108 -3.28 7.49 -0.79
CA HIS A 108 -3.39 7.70 0.66
C HIS A 108 -4.16 8.98 1.01
N GLN A 109 -3.99 10.04 0.21
CA GLN A 109 -4.77 11.28 0.37
C GLN A 109 -6.25 11.04 0.09
N THR A 110 -6.59 10.39 -1.04
CA THR A 110 -7.98 10.06 -1.38
C THR A 110 -8.65 9.21 -0.29
N LEU A 111 -7.95 8.23 0.28
CA LEU A 111 -8.47 7.44 1.40
C LEU A 111 -8.72 8.30 2.64
N ARG A 112 -7.83 9.25 2.95
CA ARG A 112 -8.02 10.18 4.07
C ARG A 112 -9.22 11.10 3.83
N ASP A 113 -9.40 11.56 2.61
CA ASP A 113 -10.50 12.45 2.22
C ASP A 113 -11.85 11.73 2.24
N GLU A 114 -11.93 10.50 1.71
CA GLU A 114 -13.12 9.64 1.79
C GLU A 114 -13.51 9.35 3.26
N VAL A 115 -12.50 9.04 4.08
CA VAL A 115 -12.65 8.82 5.53
C VAL A 115 -13.05 10.09 6.25
N SER A 116 -12.50 11.24 5.87
CA SER A 116 -12.86 12.56 6.38
C SER A 116 -14.32 12.86 6.11
N THR A 117 -14.75 12.73 4.87
CA THR A 117 -16.10 13.07 4.42
C THR A 117 -17.19 12.24 5.12
N ALA A 118 -16.95 10.95 5.36
CA ALA A 118 -17.93 10.07 6.01
C ALA A 118 -18.14 10.39 7.49
N LEU A 119 -17.11 10.85 8.21
CA LEU A 119 -17.17 11.17 9.64
C LEU A 119 -17.44 12.66 9.92
N ASP A 120 -17.08 13.57 9.00
CA ASP A 120 -17.25 15.03 9.19
C ASP A 120 -18.72 15.49 9.20
N GLY A 121 -19.62 14.71 8.63
CA GLY A 121 -21.07 15.00 8.65
C GLY A 121 -21.78 14.56 9.93
N ILE A 122 -21.09 13.94 10.89
CA ILE A 122 -21.71 13.36 12.09
C ILE A 122 -21.67 14.39 13.25
N PRO A 123 -22.82 14.84 13.76
CA PRO A 123 -22.87 15.74 14.91
C PRO A 123 -22.14 15.16 16.13
N GLY A 124 -21.19 15.93 16.68
CA GLY A 124 -20.38 15.51 17.83
C GLY A 124 -19.05 14.83 17.45
N VAL A 125 -18.79 14.60 16.16
CA VAL A 125 -17.52 14.09 15.68
C VAL A 125 -16.69 15.24 15.09
N GLY A 126 -15.84 15.84 15.91
CA GLY A 126 -14.86 16.83 15.46
C GLY A 126 -13.54 16.19 15.00
N PRO A 127 -12.58 16.99 14.51
CA PRO A 127 -11.29 16.49 14.00
C PRO A 127 -10.52 15.60 14.98
N GLN A 128 -10.56 15.92 16.28
CA GLN A 128 -9.88 15.14 17.32
C GLN A 128 -10.58 13.79 17.57
N THR A 129 -11.91 13.80 17.69
CA THR A 129 -12.71 12.57 17.88
C THR A 129 -12.56 11.65 16.67
N ARG A 130 -12.57 12.20 15.46
CA ARG A 130 -12.29 11.46 14.22
C ARG A 130 -10.93 10.79 14.25
N SER A 131 -9.88 11.54 14.61
CA SER A 131 -8.51 10.99 14.70
C SER A 131 -8.42 9.83 15.69
N ARG A 132 -9.12 9.93 16.84
CA ARG A 132 -9.16 8.88 17.86
C ARG A 132 -9.92 7.64 17.39
N LEU A 133 -11.10 7.83 16.76
CA LEU A 133 -11.87 6.75 16.16
C LEU A 133 -11.05 5.97 15.14
N LEU A 134 -10.37 6.67 14.24
CA LEU A 134 -9.53 6.05 13.22
C LEU A 134 -8.26 5.42 13.81
N GLY A 135 -7.68 6.01 14.84
CA GLY A 135 -6.54 5.43 15.56
C GLY A 135 -6.91 4.10 16.24
N ARG A 136 -8.13 3.99 16.80
CA ARG A 136 -8.60 2.76 17.47
C ARG A 136 -9.08 1.69 16.49
N PHE A 137 -9.89 2.07 15.51
CA PHE A 137 -10.56 1.12 14.61
C PHE A 137 -9.86 0.91 13.26
N GLY A 138 -8.94 1.80 12.90
CA GLY A 138 -8.13 1.70 11.69
C GLY A 138 -8.84 2.08 10.38
N SER A 139 -10.18 2.01 10.31
CA SER A 139 -10.96 2.35 9.12
C SER A 139 -12.39 2.79 9.49
N VAL A 140 -13.05 3.56 8.59
CA VAL A 140 -14.48 3.91 8.74
C VAL A 140 -15.39 2.68 8.73
N GLU A 141 -15.03 1.68 7.94
CA GLU A 141 -15.80 0.43 7.89
C GLU A 141 -15.76 -0.32 9.24
N ASN A 142 -14.61 -0.31 9.90
CA ASN A 142 -14.50 -0.88 11.24
C ASN A 142 -15.25 -0.02 12.28
N VAL A 143 -15.26 1.30 12.14
CA VAL A 143 -16.09 2.20 12.99
C VAL A 143 -17.57 1.90 12.79
N ARG A 144 -18.02 1.70 11.54
CA ARG A 144 -19.41 1.33 11.21
C ARG A 144 -19.83 0.00 11.85
N ASN A 145 -18.92 -0.97 11.90
CA ASN A 145 -19.18 -2.31 12.42
C ASN A 145 -18.92 -2.42 13.94
N ALA A 146 -18.46 -1.33 14.60
CA ALA A 146 -18.19 -1.31 16.02
C ALA A 146 -19.50 -1.27 16.84
N SER A 147 -19.52 -1.92 18.00
CA SER A 147 -20.63 -1.81 18.93
C SER A 147 -20.67 -0.41 19.58
N ILE A 148 -21.83 -0.04 20.12
CA ILE A 148 -21.97 1.24 20.87
C ILE A 148 -21.01 1.25 22.07
N GLU A 149 -20.77 0.11 22.71
CA GLU A 149 -19.84 -0.05 23.83
C GLU A 149 -18.40 0.24 23.39
N ASP A 150 -17.96 -0.33 22.26
CA ASP A 150 -16.64 -0.08 21.70
C ASP A 150 -16.43 1.39 21.31
N LEU A 151 -17.48 2.04 20.80
CA LEU A 151 -17.44 3.46 20.45
C LEU A 151 -17.33 4.36 21.68
N LEU A 152 -18.00 3.99 22.78
CA LEU A 152 -17.94 4.74 24.05
C LEU A 152 -16.57 4.68 24.72
N ASP A 153 -15.80 3.63 24.47
CA ASP A 153 -14.43 3.49 24.94
C ASP A 153 -13.44 4.47 24.27
N VAL A 154 -13.88 5.18 23.23
CA VAL A 154 -13.06 6.21 22.58
C VAL A 154 -13.20 7.54 23.32
N ASP A 155 -12.08 8.05 23.79
CA ASP A 155 -12.04 9.33 24.52
C ASP A 155 -12.64 10.47 23.67
N GLY A 156 -13.63 11.16 24.22
CA GLY A 156 -14.39 12.23 23.55
C GLY A 156 -15.64 11.75 22.79
N VAL A 157 -15.98 10.46 22.85
CA VAL A 157 -17.24 9.91 22.33
C VAL A 157 -18.21 9.66 23.49
N GLY A 158 -19.27 10.47 23.58
CA GLY A 158 -20.36 10.26 24.54
C GLY A 158 -21.51 9.45 23.95
N GLN A 159 -22.46 9.03 24.80
CA GLN A 159 -23.60 8.19 24.42
C GLN A 159 -24.35 8.72 23.18
N LYS A 160 -24.61 10.02 23.13
CA LYS A 160 -25.30 10.66 21.99
C LYS A 160 -24.47 10.57 20.69
N THR A 161 -23.16 10.75 20.80
CA THR A 161 -22.25 10.68 19.64
C THR A 161 -22.12 9.24 19.15
N ALA A 162 -21.98 8.27 20.07
CA ALA A 162 -21.92 6.84 19.72
C ALA A 162 -23.17 6.37 18.98
N SER A 163 -24.39 6.72 19.50
CA SER A 163 -25.65 6.41 18.81
C SER A 163 -25.71 7.07 17.43
N THR A 164 -25.30 8.35 17.32
CA THR A 164 -25.33 9.06 16.03
C THR A 164 -24.36 8.46 15.01
N ILE A 165 -23.20 7.98 15.45
CA ILE A 165 -22.23 7.25 14.60
C ILE A 165 -22.86 5.95 14.08
N SER A 166 -23.44 5.15 14.96
CA SER A 166 -24.08 3.88 14.62
C SER A 166 -25.26 4.03 13.66
N ASP A 167 -26.02 5.15 13.76
CA ASP A 167 -27.20 5.41 12.93
C ASP A 167 -26.86 5.95 11.53
N ARG A 168 -25.69 6.59 11.38
CA ARG A 168 -25.34 7.32 10.16
C ARG A 168 -24.25 6.66 9.31
N LEU A 169 -23.50 5.72 9.84
CA LEU A 169 -22.53 4.92 9.14
C LEU A 169 -23.07 3.54 8.78
#